data_af58c800c436e08e9b2651f2a32f2f5e
#
_entry.id   af58c800c436e08e9b2651f2a32f2f5e
#
_cell.length_a   1.000
_cell.length_b   1.000
_cell.length_c   1.000
_cell.angle_alpha   90.00
_cell.angle_beta   90.00
_cell.angle_gamma   90.00
#
_symmetry.space_group_name_H-M   'P 1'
#
loop_
_entity.id
_entity.type
_entity.pdbx_description
1 polymer ?
#
loop_
_entity_poly.entity_id
_entity_poly.type
_entity_poly.pdbx_seq_one_letter_code
_entity_poly.pdbx_strand_id
1 'polypeptide(L)'
;MVSLSENLPRTSLYAVKVTVGQERNVSSLLADKAKVEDIPVAAILAPAELRGYIIIETSAPHAVDQLIRGERHVRERVHGMVNPDEVDHYLETKPVVEGLELETIVEVIAGPFKGMQAKVIRVDAGKEEVTVEILEAAFTLPITVHADYVREIKQGK
;
A
#
# COMPACT_ATOMS: atom_id res chain seq x y z
N MET A 1 31.52 6.10 15.45
CA MET A 1 30.21 5.74 14.90
C MET A 1 29.92 6.69 13.75
N VAL A 2 30.08 6.24 12.53
CA VAL A 2 29.69 7.03 11.36
C VAL A 2 28.20 6.87 11.19
N SER A 3 27.44 7.95 11.38
CA SER A 3 26.00 7.97 11.13
C SER A 3 25.74 7.72 9.64
N LEU A 4 25.12 6.61 9.29
CA LEU A 4 24.74 6.26 7.92
C LEU A 4 23.64 7.18 7.35
N SER A 5 23.18 8.17 8.13
CA SER A 5 22.10 9.09 7.74
C SER A 5 22.57 10.35 7.00
N GLU A 6 23.88 10.58 6.88
CA GLU A 6 24.39 11.87 6.35
C GLU A 6 24.66 11.89 4.82
N ASN A 7 24.44 10.80 4.10
CA ASN A 7 24.83 10.76 2.68
C ASN A 7 23.74 10.28 1.71
N LEU A 8 22.48 10.25 2.16
CA LEU A 8 21.38 10.02 1.23
C LEU A 8 21.07 11.34 0.49
N PRO A 9 20.99 11.35 -0.83
CA PRO A 9 20.59 12.53 -1.58
C PRO A 9 19.22 12.98 -1.08
N ARG A 10 19.09 14.28 -0.78
CA ARG A 10 17.79 14.84 -0.38
C ARG A 10 16.84 14.69 -1.55
N THR A 11 15.83 13.89 -1.37
CA THR A 11 14.74 13.69 -2.33
C THR A 11 13.57 14.59 -2.00
N SER A 12 12.74 14.86 -3.00
CA SER A 12 11.48 15.57 -2.86
C SER A 12 10.38 14.80 -3.56
N LEU A 13 9.16 14.99 -3.11
CA LEU A 13 7.97 14.31 -3.62
C LEU A 13 7.21 15.22 -4.58
N TYR A 14 6.82 14.67 -5.72
CA TYR A 14 6.07 15.36 -6.76
C TYR A 14 4.84 14.58 -7.14
N ALA A 15 3.68 15.22 -7.17
CA ALA A 15 2.46 14.60 -7.65
C ALA A 15 2.35 14.72 -9.17
N VAL A 16 1.91 13.67 -9.80
CA VAL A 16 1.63 13.62 -11.24
C VAL A 16 0.19 13.17 -11.46
N LYS A 17 -0.55 13.95 -12.20
CA LYS A 17 -1.93 13.65 -12.57
C LYS A 17 -1.94 12.64 -13.72
N VAL A 18 -2.70 11.56 -13.52
CA VAL A 18 -2.84 10.46 -14.48
C VAL A 18 -4.31 10.17 -14.77
N THR A 19 -4.57 9.36 -15.77
CA THR A 19 -5.92 8.87 -16.04
C THR A 19 -6.40 7.99 -14.89
N VAL A 20 -7.56 8.29 -14.33
CA VAL A 20 -8.18 7.51 -13.24
C VAL A 20 -8.33 6.04 -13.65
N GLY A 21 -7.90 5.14 -12.77
CA GLY A 21 -7.89 3.70 -13.00
C GLY A 21 -6.63 3.18 -13.70
N GLN A 22 -5.71 4.07 -14.13
CA GLN A 22 -4.44 3.71 -14.76
C GLN A 22 -3.23 3.93 -13.85
N GLU A 23 -3.44 4.28 -12.58
CA GLU A 23 -2.39 4.67 -11.64
C GLU A 23 -1.31 3.59 -11.53
N ARG A 24 -1.71 2.34 -11.32
CA ARG A 24 -0.78 1.20 -11.20
C ARG A 24 -0.05 0.89 -12.51
N ASN A 25 -0.76 0.93 -13.63
CA ASN A 25 -0.17 0.67 -14.95
C ASN A 25 0.86 1.75 -15.29
N VAL A 26 0.52 3.02 -15.05
CA VAL A 26 1.42 4.15 -15.28
C VAL A 26 2.63 4.06 -14.35
N SER A 27 2.44 3.78 -13.06
CA SER A 27 3.55 3.68 -12.12
C SER A 27 4.55 2.58 -12.51
N SER A 28 4.06 1.40 -12.93
CA SER A 28 4.92 0.32 -13.40
C SER A 28 5.69 0.69 -14.67
N LEU A 29 5.00 1.29 -15.63
CA LEU A 29 5.61 1.73 -16.89
C LEU A 29 6.67 2.81 -16.68
N LEU A 30 6.39 3.78 -15.81
CA LEU A 30 7.36 4.81 -15.47
C LEU A 30 8.55 4.26 -14.68
N ALA A 31 8.34 3.28 -13.80
CA ALA A 31 9.43 2.62 -13.08
C ALA A 31 10.38 1.86 -14.03
N ASP A 32 9.84 1.18 -15.03
CA ASP A 32 10.64 0.50 -16.04
C ASP A 32 11.39 1.50 -16.92
N LYS A 33 10.72 2.57 -17.36
CA LYS A 33 11.34 3.65 -18.13
C LYS A 33 12.48 4.32 -17.36
N ALA A 34 12.30 4.60 -16.07
CA ALA A 34 13.33 5.17 -15.22
C ALA A 34 14.60 4.31 -15.20
N LYS A 35 14.44 2.98 -15.12
CA LYS A 35 15.57 2.03 -15.15
C LYS A 35 16.26 1.99 -16.51
N VAL A 36 15.48 1.95 -17.59
CA VAL A 36 16.01 1.83 -18.97
C VAL A 36 16.75 3.11 -19.39
N GLU A 37 16.21 4.27 -19.06
CA GLU A 37 16.75 5.58 -19.44
C GLU A 37 17.67 6.18 -18.38
N ASP A 38 17.96 5.45 -17.29
CA ASP A 38 18.80 5.89 -16.16
C ASP A 38 18.36 7.25 -15.57
N ILE A 39 17.03 7.42 -15.42
CA ILE A 39 16.45 8.61 -14.82
C ILE A 39 16.47 8.47 -13.29
N PRO A 40 16.99 9.47 -12.55
CA PRO A 40 17.15 9.39 -11.10
C PRO A 40 15.79 9.48 -10.39
N VAL A 41 15.16 8.35 -10.15
CA VAL A 41 13.91 8.20 -9.39
C VAL A 41 14.15 7.25 -8.22
N ALA A 42 13.82 7.70 -7.01
CA ALA A 42 13.97 6.90 -5.79
C ALA A 42 12.79 5.98 -5.58
N ALA A 43 11.56 6.47 -5.78
CA ALA A 43 10.33 5.71 -5.62
C ALA A 43 9.19 6.28 -6.46
N ILE A 44 8.22 5.44 -6.78
CA ILE A 44 6.93 5.82 -7.37
C ILE A 44 5.83 5.16 -6.57
N LEU A 45 4.89 5.96 -6.05
CA LEU A 45 3.75 5.51 -5.27
C LEU A 45 2.46 5.71 -6.05
N ALA A 46 1.62 4.68 -6.04
CA ALA A 46 0.26 4.74 -6.58
C ALA A 46 -0.72 4.25 -5.50
N PRO A 47 -1.01 5.07 -4.47
CA PRO A 47 -1.92 4.69 -3.40
C PRO A 47 -3.33 4.47 -3.94
N ALA A 48 -4.03 3.45 -3.45
CA ALA A 48 -5.38 3.11 -3.91
C ALA A 48 -6.41 4.22 -3.61
N GLU A 49 -6.17 4.98 -2.54
CA GLU A 49 -7.00 6.08 -2.08
C GLU A 49 -6.82 7.35 -2.93
N LEU A 50 -5.64 7.52 -3.53
CA LEU A 50 -5.29 8.71 -4.31
C LEU A 50 -5.60 8.50 -5.80
N ARG A 51 -6.88 8.51 -6.14
CA ARG A 51 -7.32 8.25 -7.52
C ARG A 51 -6.96 9.40 -8.47
N GLY A 52 -6.40 9.04 -9.62
CA GLY A 52 -6.01 9.97 -10.67
C GLY A 52 -4.66 10.65 -10.43
N TYR A 53 -3.91 10.22 -9.42
CA TYR A 53 -2.58 10.74 -9.11
C TYR A 53 -1.61 9.63 -8.76
N ILE A 54 -0.34 9.87 -9.04
CA ILE A 54 0.81 9.11 -8.54
C ILE A 54 1.80 10.08 -7.91
N ILE A 55 2.64 9.59 -7.01
CA ILE A 55 3.67 10.39 -6.35
C ILE A 55 5.03 9.84 -6.75
N ILE A 56 5.93 10.72 -7.16
CA ILE A 56 7.28 10.38 -7.59
C ILE A 56 8.27 11.04 -6.65
N GLU A 57 9.16 10.24 -6.09
CA GLU A 57 10.27 10.69 -5.27
C GLU A 57 11.56 10.77 -6.11
N THR A 58 12.18 11.93 -6.13
CA THR A 58 13.43 12.16 -6.84
C THR A 58 14.25 13.29 -6.21
N SER A 59 15.56 13.24 -6.38
CA SER A 59 16.46 14.35 -6.04
C SER A 59 16.53 15.42 -7.14
N ALA A 60 15.99 15.14 -8.34
CA ALA A 60 16.09 16.00 -9.51
C ALA A 60 14.70 16.33 -10.08
N PRO A 61 14.14 17.53 -9.83
CA PRO A 61 12.79 17.90 -10.29
C PRO A 61 12.55 17.69 -11.79
N HIS A 62 13.56 17.99 -12.61
CA HIS A 62 13.50 17.81 -14.07
C HIS A 62 13.39 16.33 -14.48
N ALA A 63 13.77 15.38 -13.62
CA ALA A 63 13.64 13.97 -13.88
C ALA A 63 12.15 13.56 -14.00
N VAL A 64 11.26 14.21 -13.24
CA VAL A 64 9.82 13.98 -13.36
C VAL A 64 9.32 14.35 -14.75
N ASP A 65 9.68 15.54 -15.23
CA ASP A 65 9.27 16.03 -16.56
C ASP A 65 9.83 15.17 -17.69
N GLN A 66 11.07 14.68 -17.55
CA GLN A 66 11.66 13.73 -18.48
C GLN A 66 10.93 12.40 -18.46
N LEU A 67 10.63 11.87 -17.28
CA LEU A 67 9.99 10.58 -17.07
C LEU A 67 8.60 10.53 -17.68
N ILE A 68 7.79 11.57 -17.47
CA ILE A 68 6.38 11.62 -17.90
C ILE A 68 6.19 11.99 -19.38
N ARG A 69 7.26 12.45 -20.02
CA ARG A 69 7.19 12.92 -21.42
C ARG A 69 6.76 11.81 -22.37
N GLY A 70 5.68 12.06 -23.11
CA GLY A 70 5.17 11.15 -24.14
C GLY A 70 4.32 10.00 -23.61
N GLU A 71 4.06 9.94 -22.32
CA GLU A 71 3.28 8.86 -21.71
C GLU A 71 1.78 9.08 -21.88
N ARG A 72 1.10 8.07 -22.42
CA ARG A 72 -0.29 8.17 -22.89
C ARG A 72 -1.32 8.51 -21.81
N HIS A 73 -1.16 7.95 -20.62
CA HIS A 73 -2.11 8.11 -19.53
C HIS A 73 -1.66 9.13 -18.48
N VAL A 74 -0.57 9.82 -18.75
CA VAL A 74 -0.07 10.92 -17.91
C VAL A 74 -0.65 12.23 -18.43
N ARG A 75 -1.13 13.08 -17.52
CA ARG A 75 -1.68 14.39 -17.87
C ARG A 75 -0.63 15.48 -17.68
N GLU A 76 -0.25 15.72 -16.45
CA GLU A 76 0.67 16.79 -16.08
C GLU A 76 1.28 16.56 -14.69
N ARG A 77 2.42 17.17 -14.45
CA ARG A 77 2.98 17.30 -13.10
C ARG A 77 2.26 18.42 -12.37
N VAL A 78 1.82 18.15 -11.14
CA VAL A 78 1.25 19.18 -10.26
C VAL A 78 2.36 20.15 -9.84
N HIS A 79 2.05 21.44 -9.82
CA HIS A 79 3.03 22.47 -9.43
C HIS A 79 3.34 22.35 -7.95
N GLY A 80 4.63 22.50 -7.63
CA GLY A 80 5.13 22.42 -6.25
C GLY A 80 5.55 21.01 -5.84
N MET A 81 6.00 20.88 -4.60
CA MET A 81 6.37 19.64 -3.94
C MET A 81 5.23 19.19 -3.04
N VAL A 82 5.09 17.89 -2.89
CA VAL A 82 4.18 17.29 -1.93
C VAL A 82 4.87 17.25 -0.57
N ASN A 83 4.15 17.61 0.49
CA ASN A 83 4.67 17.49 1.84
C ASN A 83 4.78 16.00 2.20
N PRO A 84 5.92 15.52 2.71
CA PRO A 84 6.06 14.15 3.19
C PRO A 84 4.96 13.73 4.16
N ASP A 85 4.55 14.60 5.08
CA ASP A 85 3.49 14.31 6.05
C ASP A 85 2.13 13.98 5.39
N GLU A 86 1.88 14.50 4.19
CA GLU A 86 0.67 14.19 3.41
C GLU A 86 0.72 12.79 2.80
N VAL A 87 1.92 12.24 2.63
CA VAL A 87 2.16 10.93 2.02
C VAL A 87 2.25 9.83 3.08
N ASP A 88 2.69 10.18 4.28
CA ASP A 88 2.92 9.21 5.36
C ASP A 88 1.70 8.35 5.64
N HIS A 89 0.50 8.92 5.63
CA HIS A 89 -0.73 8.17 5.87
C HIS A 89 -1.05 7.12 4.78
N TYR A 90 -0.48 7.25 3.57
CA TYR A 90 -0.59 6.21 2.52
C TYR A 90 0.43 5.09 2.71
N LEU A 91 1.48 5.35 3.49
CA LEU A 91 2.54 4.39 3.79
C LEU A 91 2.29 3.67 5.11
N GLU A 92 1.48 4.27 6.00
CA GLU A 92 1.02 3.63 7.21
C GLU A 92 0.09 2.47 6.81
N THR A 93 0.61 1.27 6.79
CA THR A 93 -0.24 0.08 6.96
C THR A 93 -0.77 0.14 8.38
N LYS A 94 -2.00 0.61 8.56
CA LYS A 94 -2.71 0.35 9.82
C LYS A 94 -2.73 -1.17 9.94
N PRO A 95 -2.10 -1.75 10.98
CA PRO A 95 -2.17 -3.19 11.13
C PRO A 95 -3.66 -3.53 11.18
N VAL A 96 -4.10 -4.42 10.32
CA VAL A 96 -5.49 -4.92 10.28
C VAL A 96 -5.93 -5.40 11.66
N VAL A 97 -4.96 -5.73 12.48
CA VAL A 97 -5.09 -6.12 13.89
C VAL A 97 -5.73 -5.06 14.78
N GLU A 98 -5.47 -3.75 14.54
CA GLU A 98 -6.00 -2.68 15.39
C GLU A 98 -7.52 -2.48 15.27
N GLY A 99 -8.12 -2.98 14.19
CA GLY A 99 -9.57 -2.91 13.96
C GLY A 99 -10.32 -4.21 14.28
N LEU A 100 -9.61 -5.30 14.60
CA LEU A 100 -10.23 -6.59 14.89
C LEU A 100 -10.51 -6.73 16.39
N GLU A 101 -11.79 -6.71 16.73
CA GLU A 101 -12.25 -7.00 18.09
C GLU A 101 -12.47 -8.51 18.28
N LEU A 102 -12.39 -8.97 19.54
CA LEU A 102 -12.77 -10.33 19.90
C LEU A 102 -14.24 -10.57 19.51
N GLU A 103 -14.54 -11.78 19.05
CA GLU A 103 -15.86 -12.22 18.58
C GLU A 103 -16.32 -11.63 17.23
N THR A 104 -15.51 -10.77 16.60
CA THR A 104 -15.80 -10.29 15.24
C THR A 104 -15.81 -11.46 14.24
N ILE A 105 -16.79 -11.45 13.35
CA ILE A 105 -16.87 -12.41 12.25
C ILE A 105 -16.03 -11.90 11.08
N VAL A 106 -15.13 -12.74 10.63
CA VAL A 106 -14.20 -12.46 9.54
C VAL A 106 -14.30 -13.53 8.46
N GLU A 107 -13.94 -13.19 7.24
CA GLU A 107 -13.71 -14.12 6.15
C GLU A 107 -12.21 -14.35 5.98
N VAL A 108 -11.78 -15.59 5.87
CA VAL A 108 -10.40 -15.93 5.54
C VAL A 108 -10.20 -15.73 4.04
N ILE A 109 -9.30 -14.82 3.66
CA ILE A 109 -9.07 -14.42 2.27
C ILE A 109 -7.84 -15.07 1.62
N ALA A 110 -7.03 -15.77 2.41
CA ALA A 110 -5.83 -16.46 1.93
C ALA A 110 -5.58 -17.78 2.68
N GLY A 111 -4.75 -18.64 2.09
CA GLY A 111 -4.37 -19.92 2.68
C GLY A 111 -5.38 -21.05 2.46
N PRO A 112 -5.21 -22.19 3.17
CA PRO A 112 -6.02 -23.40 2.97
C PRO A 112 -7.47 -23.24 3.38
N PHE A 113 -7.81 -22.24 4.19
CA PHE A 113 -9.17 -21.95 4.68
C PHE A 113 -9.82 -20.78 3.96
N LYS A 114 -9.30 -20.38 2.82
CA LYS A 114 -9.83 -19.26 2.02
C LYS A 114 -11.30 -19.46 1.69
N GLY A 115 -12.09 -18.40 1.94
CA GLY A 115 -13.53 -18.36 1.69
C GLY A 115 -14.39 -18.82 2.88
N MET A 116 -13.78 -19.33 3.95
CA MET A 116 -14.49 -19.72 5.15
C MET A 116 -14.71 -18.54 6.09
N GLN A 117 -15.86 -18.57 6.78
CA GLN A 117 -16.14 -17.61 7.85
C GLN A 117 -15.55 -18.12 9.17
N ALA A 118 -15.02 -17.21 9.94
CA ALA A 118 -14.42 -17.50 11.22
C ALA A 118 -14.70 -16.39 12.24
N LYS A 119 -14.64 -16.74 13.52
CA LYS A 119 -14.79 -15.82 14.62
C LYS A 119 -13.43 -15.54 15.27
N VAL A 120 -13.11 -14.28 15.48
CA VAL A 120 -11.86 -13.87 16.15
C VAL A 120 -11.93 -14.21 17.64
N ILE A 121 -11.02 -15.06 18.10
CA ILE A 121 -10.93 -15.47 19.51
C ILE A 121 -9.70 -14.91 20.23
N ARG A 122 -8.67 -14.51 19.49
CA ARG A 122 -7.45 -13.87 20.03
C ARG A 122 -6.81 -12.98 18.99
N VAL A 123 -6.26 -11.86 19.43
CA VAL A 123 -5.50 -10.91 18.61
C VAL A 123 -4.13 -10.72 19.24
N ASP A 124 -3.06 -10.92 18.47
CA ASP A 124 -1.68 -10.63 18.86
C ASP A 124 -1.13 -9.50 17.98
N ALA A 125 -1.26 -8.28 18.46
CA ALA A 125 -0.83 -7.09 17.73
C ALA A 125 0.69 -7.04 17.52
N GLY A 126 1.47 -7.61 18.43
CA GLY A 126 2.94 -7.62 18.34
C GLY A 126 3.48 -8.52 17.22
N LYS A 127 2.73 -9.57 16.86
CA LYS A 127 3.08 -10.52 15.79
C LYS A 127 2.25 -10.32 14.53
N GLU A 128 1.30 -9.40 14.53
CA GLU A 128 0.31 -9.22 13.46
C GLU A 128 -0.46 -10.52 13.14
N GLU A 129 -0.75 -11.31 14.19
CA GLU A 129 -1.44 -12.59 14.09
C GLU A 129 -2.81 -12.52 14.77
N VAL A 130 -3.76 -13.24 14.19
CA VAL A 130 -5.09 -13.47 14.79
C VAL A 130 -5.36 -14.95 14.89
N THR A 131 -5.91 -15.37 16.02
CA THR A 131 -6.45 -16.71 16.16
C THR A 131 -7.95 -16.64 15.94
N VAL A 132 -8.43 -17.41 14.98
CA VAL A 132 -9.82 -17.46 14.58
C VAL A 132 -10.36 -18.88 14.69
N GLU A 133 -11.63 -18.98 14.98
CA GLU A 133 -12.37 -20.24 15.05
C GLU A 133 -13.27 -20.36 13.82
N ILE A 134 -13.05 -21.40 13.00
CA ILE A 134 -13.83 -21.62 11.78
C ILE A 134 -15.27 -22.03 12.15
N LEU A 135 -16.26 -21.29 11.64
CA LEU A 135 -17.67 -21.48 11.95
C LEU A 135 -18.31 -22.65 11.20
N GLU A 136 -17.80 -22.98 10.02
CA GLU A 136 -18.36 -24.03 9.15
C GLU A 136 -17.76 -25.43 9.38
N ALA A 137 -16.83 -25.55 10.33
CA ALA A 137 -16.21 -26.82 10.65
C ALA A 137 -17.11 -27.63 11.62
N ALA A 138 -17.18 -28.94 11.40
CA ALA A 138 -17.91 -29.85 12.29
C ALA A 138 -17.29 -29.89 13.72
N PHE A 139 -16.10 -29.41 13.87
CA PHE A 139 -15.36 -29.26 15.11
C PHE A 139 -14.81 -27.85 15.22
N THR A 140 -14.86 -27.28 16.42
CA THR A 140 -14.21 -25.99 16.72
C THR A 140 -12.70 -26.14 16.58
N LEU A 141 -12.15 -25.62 15.49
CA LEU A 141 -10.72 -25.64 15.21
C LEU A 141 -10.17 -24.22 15.29
N PRO A 142 -9.45 -23.86 16.35
CA PRO A 142 -8.75 -22.59 16.38
C PRO A 142 -7.53 -22.66 15.48
N ILE A 143 -7.43 -21.69 14.55
CA ILE A 143 -6.26 -21.53 13.69
C ILE A 143 -5.68 -20.14 13.91
N THR A 144 -4.36 -20.04 13.89
CA THR A 144 -3.64 -18.75 13.93
C THR A 144 -3.17 -18.42 12.53
N VAL A 145 -3.55 -17.26 12.05
CA VAL A 145 -3.20 -16.74 10.72
C VAL A 145 -2.69 -15.32 10.85
N HIS A 146 -1.93 -14.87 9.85
CA HIS A 146 -1.54 -13.47 9.76
C HIS A 146 -2.80 -12.58 9.58
N ALA A 147 -2.81 -11.41 10.18
CA ALA A 147 -3.97 -10.50 10.15
C ALA A 147 -4.41 -10.12 8.73
N ASP A 148 -3.45 -10.02 7.79
CA ASP A 148 -3.74 -9.76 6.38
C ASP A 148 -4.52 -10.88 5.67
N TYR A 149 -4.63 -12.05 6.30
CA TYR A 149 -5.34 -13.20 5.73
C TYR A 149 -6.82 -13.24 6.13
N VAL A 150 -7.28 -12.26 6.90
CA VAL A 150 -8.66 -12.13 7.32
C VAL A 150 -9.23 -10.76 6.94
N ARG A 151 -10.52 -10.73 6.66
CA ARG A 151 -11.26 -9.52 6.36
C ARG A 151 -12.54 -9.50 7.18
N GLU A 152 -12.80 -8.41 7.89
CA GLU A 152 -14.04 -8.22 8.63
C GLU A 152 -15.25 -8.26 7.69
N ILE A 153 -16.22 -9.09 8.03
CA ILE A 153 -17.53 -9.07 7.37
C ILE A 153 -18.38 -8.04 8.11
N LYS A 154 -18.55 -6.85 7.53
CA LYS A 154 -19.56 -5.91 8.02
C LYS A 154 -20.93 -6.56 7.84
N GLN A 155 -21.53 -7.00 8.94
CA GLN A 155 -22.94 -7.36 8.92
C GLN A 155 -23.72 -6.09 8.60
N GLY A 156 -24.21 -6.00 7.37
CA GLY A 156 -25.15 -4.98 6.98
C GLY A 156 -26.37 -5.05 7.90
N LYS A 157 -26.66 -3.95 8.54
CA LYS A 157 -27.94 -3.79 9.23
C LYS A 157 -29.08 -3.85 8.23
#